data_d61479d330c5bde70b8d9d8245fa7ec6
#
_entry.id   d61479d330c5bde70b8d9d8245fa7ec6
#
_cell.length_a   1.000
_cell.length_b   1.000
_cell.length_c   1.000
_cell.angle_alpha   90.00
_cell.angle_beta   90.00
_cell.angle_gamma   90.00
#
_symmetry.space_group_name_H-M   'P 1'
#
loop_
_entity.id
_entity.type
_entity.pdbx_description
1 polymer ?
#
loop_
_entity_poly.entity_id
_entity_poly.type
_entity_poly.pdbx_seq_one_letter_code
_entity_poly.pdbx_strand_id
1 'polypeptide(L)'
;MKLLRLILFFPFSFEGENGRELLDTALEKCSRLESLEACRDILYRYGVADRLPLSCPLKDKFRISSPYGGRIHPITGKHSFHSGIDMAVELAAPVHATASGTVVFAGRKGGYGRCVIIRHSYGFETLYAHLAAYYTTEGKKLGKGAVIGFAGST
;
A
#
# COMPACT_ATOMS: atom_id res chain seq x y z
N MET A 1 -17.31 -12.24 1.74
CA MET A 1 -16.40 -11.29 1.11
C MET A 1 -15.64 -10.57 2.21
N LYS A 2 -14.32 -10.60 2.19
CA LYS A 2 -13.52 -10.19 3.34
C LYS A 2 -12.59 -9.02 2.97
N LEU A 3 -12.10 -8.31 3.98
CA LEU A 3 -11.57 -6.97 3.87
C LEU A 3 -10.04 -6.98 3.88
N LEU A 4 -9.40 -6.41 2.85
CA LEU A 4 -8.01 -6.00 2.86
C LEU A 4 -7.97 -4.48 2.93
N ARG A 5 -7.26 -3.94 3.92
CA ARG A 5 -7.02 -2.51 4.06
C ARG A 5 -5.59 -2.19 3.64
N LEU A 6 -5.45 -1.39 2.60
CA LEU A 6 -4.18 -0.79 2.19
C LEU A 6 -4.10 0.63 2.71
N ILE A 7 -3.09 0.93 3.49
CA ILE A 7 -2.79 2.26 3.99
C ILE A 7 -1.43 2.69 3.44
N LEU A 8 -1.41 3.87 2.81
CA LEU A 8 -0.20 4.54 2.37
C LEU A 8 0.17 5.61 3.40
N PHE A 9 1.36 5.50 3.97
CA PHE A 9 1.94 6.53 4.81
C PHE A 9 2.97 7.32 4.00
N PHE A 10 2.92 8.64 4.11
CA PHE A 10 3.89 9.56 3.53
C PHE A 10 4.72 10.21 4.66
N PRO A 11 5.82 9.64 5.10
CA PRO A 11 6.77 10.40 5.88
C PRO A 11 7.69 11.19 4.93
N PHE A 12 7.71 12.49 5.12
CA PHE A 12 8.59 13.39 4.38
C PHE A 12 10.04 13.24 4.90
N SER A 13 10.80 12.32 4.31
CA SER A 13 12.27 12.34 4.40
C SER A 13 12.87 11.62 3.19
N PHE A 14 13.34 12.40 2.24
CA PHE A 14 14.06 11.90 1.08
C PHE A 14 15.56 12.00 1.34
N GLU A 15 16.25 10.88 1.34
CA GLU A 15 17.71 10.82 1.35
C GLU A 15 18.23 10.62 -0.08
N GLY A 16 18.99 11.59 -0.60
CA GLY A 16 19.70 11.54 -1.89
C GLY A 16 19.21 12.58 -2.92
N GLU A 17 20.12 13.48 -3.33
CA GLU A 17 19.79 14.63 -4.20
C GLU A 17 19.23 14.26 -5.58
N ASN A 18 19.80 13.26 -6.26
CA ASN A 18 19.38 12.88 -7.63
C ASN A 18 18.02 12.16 -7.70
N GLY A 19 17.68 11.34 -6.71
CA GLY A 19 16.40 10.64 -6.64
C GLY A 19 15.25 11.56 -6.24
N ARG A 20 15.58 12.59 -5.44
CA ARG A 20 14.64 13.59 -4.96
C ARG A 20 14.17 14.50 -6.09
N GLU A 21 15.10 15.03 -6.88
CA GLU A 21 14.79 15.93 -7.99
C GLU A 21 13.93 15.26 -9.08
N LEU A 22 14.20 13.99 -9.37
CA LEU A 22 13.40 13.18 -10.29
C LEU A 22 11.98 12.90 -9.77
N LEU A 23 11.87 12.60 -8.50
CA LEU A 23 10.58 12.32 -7.87
C LEU A 23 9.76 13.61 -7.71
N ASP A 24 10.38 14.70 -7.27
CA ASP A 24 9.74 16.01 -7.14
C ASP A 24 9.21 16.47 -8.51
N THR A 25 10.01 16.33 -9.58
CA THR A 25 9.59 16.63 -10.95
C THR A 25 8.45 15.72 -11.42
N ALA A 26 8.47 14.43 -11.05
CA ALA A 26 7.41 13.49 -11.40
C ALA A 26 6.12 13.77 -10.61
N LEU A 27 6.23 14.08 -9.32
CA LEU A 27 5.09 14.39 -8.46
C LEU A 27 4.48 15.77 -8.78
N GLU A 28 5.27 16.78 -9.12
CA GLU A 28 4.77 18.07 -9.59
C GLU A 28 3.96 17.95 -10.89
N LYS A 29 4.36 17.03 -11.78
CA LYS A 29 3.61 16.72 -13.00
C LYS A 29 2.40 15.84 -12.76
N CYS A 30 2.31 15.16 -11.61
CA CYS A 30 1.23 14.27 -11.20
C CYS A 30 0.10 14.95 -10.42
N SER A 31 -0.07 16.27 -10.51
CA SER A 31 -1.13 16.99 -9.80
C SER A 31 -2.56 16.58 -10.20
N ARG A 32 -2.72 15.75 -11.23
CA ARG A 32 -4.01 15.15 -11.66
C ARG A 32 -3.83 13.69 -12.06
N LEU A 33 -4.88 12.88 -11.86
CA LEU A 33 -4.93 11.46 -12.25
C LEU A 33 -4.55 11.21 -13.72
N GLU A 34 -4.87 12.14 -14.61
CA GLU A 34 -4.53 12.10 -16.05
C GLU A 34 -3.02 12.22 -16.31
N SER A 35 -2.27 12.78 -15.36
CA SER A 35 -0.81 12.91 -15.42
C SER A 35 -0.07 11.66 -14.93
N LEU A 36 -0.76 10.70 -14.27
CA LEU A 36 -0.15 9.47 -13.74
C LEU A 36 0.40 8.56 -14.85
N GLU A 37 -0.21 8.53 -16.03
CA GLU A 37 0.31 7.74 -17.16
C GLU A 37 1.64 8.29 -17.66
N ALA A 38 1.76 9.61 -17.81
CA ALA A 38 3.02 10.24 -18.21
C ALA A 38 4.12 10.09 -17.15
N CYS A 39 3.74 10.17 -15.87
CA CYS A 39 4.67 9.91 -14.77
C CYS A 39 5.07 8.44 -14.68
N ARG A 40 4.17 7.51 -14.94
CA ARG A 40 4.47 6.08 -14.95
C ARG A 40 5.61 5.75 -15.92
N ASP A 41 5.59 6.29 -17.14
CA ASP A 41 6.62 6.03 -18.15
C ASP A 41 7.97 6.60 -17.74
N ILE A 42 7.99 7.78 -17.12
CA ILE A 42 9.21 8.38 -16.54
C ILE A 42 9.75 7.50 -15.42
N LEU A 43 8.89 7.07 -14.49
CA LEU A 43 9.27 6.21 -13.38
C LEU A 43 9.81 4.84 -13.85
N TYR A 44 9.21 4.26 -14.89
CA TYR A 44 9.71 3.03 -15.53
C TYR A 44 11.05 3.25 -16.21
N ARG A 45 11.20 4.33 -16.98
CA ARG A 45 12.45 4.66 -17.71
C ARG A 45 13.64 4.80 -16.77
N TYR A 46 13.43 5.36 -15.59
CA TYR A 46 14.48 5.53 -14.59
C TYR A 46 14.57 4.39 -13.57
N GLY A 47 13.80 3.30 -13.77
CA GLY A 47 13.85 2.12 -12.91
C GLY A 47 13.31 2.35 -11.48
N VAL A 48 12.49 3.40 -11.30
CA VAL A 48 11.96 3.79 -9.97
C VAL A 48 10.59 3.17 -9.70
N ALA A 49 9.86 2.79 -10.76
CA ALA A 49 8.48 2.31 -10.67
C ALA A 49 8.30 1.09 -9.74
N ASP A 50 9.30 0.19 -9.68
CA ASP A 50 9.24 -0.99 -8.83
C ASP A 50 9.55 -0.70 -7.35
N ARG A 51 10.07 0.47 -7.06
CA ARG A 51 10.40 0.95 -5.71
C ARG A 51 9.27 1.76 -5.08
N LEU A 52 8.29 2.19 -5.89
CA LEU A 52 7.13 2.97 -5.47
C LEU A 52 5.88 2.09 -5.38
N PRO A 53 5.04 2.23 -4.35
CA PRO A 53 3.86 1.38 -4.13
C PRO A 53 2.69 1.77 -5.06
N LEU A 54 2.92 1.70 -6.37
CA LEU A 54 1.96 2.10 -7.42
C LEU A 54 1.15 0.93 -7.99
N SER A 55 1.36 -0.31 -7.51
CA SER A 55 0.62 -1.47 -7.99
C SER A 55 -0.49 -1.88 -7.03
N CYS A 56 -1.52 -2.54 -7.57
CA CYS A 56 -2.57 -3.13 -6.75
C CYS A 56 -2.02 -4.34 -5.97
N PRO A 57 -2.32 -4.50 -4.67
CA PRO A 57 -1.91 -5.64 -3.87
C PRO A 57 -2.67 -6.93 -4.18
N LEU A 58 -3.78 -6.84 -4.91
CA LEU A 58 -4.63 -7.96 -5.30
C LEU A 58 -4.59 -8.16 -6.81
N LYS A 59 -4.50 -9.42 -7.24
CA LYS A 59 -4.63 -9.82 -8.65
C LYS A 59 -6.00 -10.38 -8.96
N ASP A 60 -6.67 -10.93 -7.91
CA ASP A 60 -8.03 -11.46 -8.03
C ASP A 60 -9.06 -10.35 -8.10
N LYS A 61 -10.26 -10.67 -8.58
CA LYS A 61 -11.38 -9.72 -8.62
C LYS A 61 -11.72 -9.25 -7.20
N PHE A 62 -11.79 -7.97 -7.00
CA PHE A 62 -12.19 -7.33 -5.75
C PHE A 62 -13.15 -6.17 -6.03
N ARG A 63 -13.81 -5.68 -4.99
CA ARG A 63 -14.52 -4.39 -5.02
C ARG A 63 -14.02 -3.49 -3.90
N ILE A 64 -14.00 -2.20 -4.12
CA ILE A 64 -13.75 -1.23 -3.06
C ILE A 64 -15.02 -1.19 -2.19
N SER A 65 -14.89 -1.60 -0.93
CA SER A 65 -15.98 -1.58 0.05
C SER A 65 -16.00 -0.31 0.89
N SER A 66 -14.85 0.36 1.03
CA SER A 66 -14.74 1.68 1.63
C SER A 66 -13.54 2.44 1.06
N PRO A 67 -13.76 3.62 0.45
CA PRO A 67 -12.69 4.45 -0.09
C PRO A 67 -11.93 5.18 1.02
N TYR A 68 -10.81 5.75 0.64
CA TYR A 68 -10.06 6.71 1.46
C TYR A 68 -10.87 8.00 1.62
N GLY A 69 -10.78 8.63 2.80
CA GLY A 69 -11.38 9.93 3.06
C GLY A 69 -12.40 9.96 4.20
N GLY A 70 -13.13 11.06 4.26
CA GLY A 70 -14.18 11.25 5.27
C GLY A 70 -15.36 10.30 5.04
N ARG A 71 -15.82 9.65 6.11
CA ARG A 71 -16.99 8.76 6.08
C ARG A 71 -17.74 8.78 7.41
N ILE A 72 -18.97 8.31 7.40
CA ILE A 72 -19.67 7.95 8.63
C ILE A 72 -19.18 6.56 9.05
N HIS A 73 -18.68 6.45 10.29
CA HIS A 73 -18.16 5.19 10.80
C HIS A 73 -19.28 4.15 10.91
N PRO A 74 -19.17 2.96 10.31
CA PRO A 74 -20.29 2.02 10.17
C PRO A 74 -20.82 1.46 11.49
N ILE A 75 -20.01 1.49 12.56
CA ILE A 75 -20.39 0.96 13.88
C ILE A 75 -20.87 2.10 14.81
N THR A 76 -20.18 3.24 14.80
CA THR A 76 -20.43 4.32 15.78
C THR A 76 -21.36 5.41 15.26
N GLY A 77 -21.63 5.46 13.95
CA GLY A 77 -22.42 6.51 13.29
C GLY A 77 -21.75 7.91 13.30
N LYS A 78 -20.53 8.04 13.81
CA LYS A 78 -19.82 9.32 13.90
C LYS A 78 -19.00 9.59 12.63
N HIS A 79 -18.81 10.87 12.33
CA HIS A 79 -17.86 11.27 11.30
C HIS A 79 -16.45 10.76 11.65
N SER A 80 -15.82 10.08 10.71
CA SER A 80 -14.47 9.55 10.87
C SER A 80 -13.72 9.67 9.55
N PHE A 81 -12.39 9.73 9.63
CA PHE A 81 -11.54 9.73 8.47
C PHE A 81 -10.98 8.31 8.25
N HIS A 82 -11.18 7.78 7.05
CA HIS A 82 -10.61 6.50 6.64
C HIS A 82 -9.28 6.72 5.97
N SER A 83 -8.17 6.36 6.64
CA SER A 83 -6.80 6.56 6.16
C SER A 83 -6.31 5.49 5.18
N GLY A 84 -7.20 4.65 4.66
CA GLY A 84 -6.87 3.56 3.74
C GLY A 84 -8.00 3.26 2.76
N ILE A 85 -7.80 2.22 1.96
CA ILE A 85 -8.81 1.68 1.04
C ILE A 85 -9.16 0.27 1.51
N ASP A 86 -10.45 0.01 1.72
CA ASP A 86 -10.92 -1.32 2.06
C ASP A 86 -11.33 -2.05 0.77
N MET A 87 -10.62 -3.15 0.48
CA MET A 87 -10.84 -3.98 -0.70
C MET A 87 -11.48 -5.31 -0.27
N ALA A 88 -12.71 -5.52 -0.69
CA ALA A 88 -13.43 -6.76 -0.42
C ALA A 88 -13.11 -7.79 -1.52
N VAL A 89 -12.54 -8.90 -1.11
CA VAL A 89 -12.04 -9.99 -1.94
C VAL A 89 -12.42 -11.33 -1.32
N GLU A 90 -12.27 -12.43 -2.02
CA GLU A 90 -12.47 -13.77 -1.46
C GLU A 90 -11.50 -14.06 -0.31
N LEU A 91 -11.96 -14.89 0.61
CA LEU A 91 -11.13 -15.34 1.73
C LEU A 91 -9.91 -16.08 1.20
N ALA A 92 -8.76 -15.81 1.80
CA ALA A 92 -7.48 -16.41 1.43
C ALA A 92 -6.97 -16.03 0.03
N ALA A 93 -7.52 -14.99 -0.62
CA ALA A 93 -6.91 -14.43 -1.82
C ALA A 93 -5.47 -13.95 -1.51
N PRO A 94 -4.48 -14.23 -2.39
CA PRO A 94 -3.10 -13.82 -2.17
C PRO A 94 -2.97 -12.28 -2.14
N VAL A 95 -2.23 -11.79 -1.18
CA VAL A 95 -1.91 -10.37 -1.03
C VAL A 95 -0.44 -10.17 -1.38
N HIS A 96 -0.18 -9.23 -2.29
CA HIS A 96 1.15 -8.99 -2.84
C HIS A 96 1.72 -7.66 -2.37
N ALA A 97 3.05 -7.59 -2.22
CA ALA A 97 3.77 -6.35 -2.00
C ALA A 97 3.58 -5.41 -3.21
N THR A 98 3.12 -4.18 -2.96
CA THR A 98 2.85 -3.19 -4.02
C THR A 98 4.12 -2.59 -4.62
N ALA A 99 5.25 -2.72 -3.92
CA ALA A 99 6.58 -2.34 -4.38
C ALA A 99 7.65 -3.17 -3.66
N SER A 100 8.88 -3.09 -4.14
CA SER A 100 10.05 -3.62 -3.43
C SER A 100 10.26 -2.87 -2.11
N GLY A 101 10.68 -3.57 -1.07
CA GLY A 101 10.90 -2.95 0.23
C GLY A 101 11.35 -3.91 1.31
N THR A 102 11.42 -3.41 2.54
CA THR A 102 11.78 -4.19 3.73
C THR A 102 10.59 -4.24 4.67
N VAL A 103 10.26 -5.41 5.17
CA VAL A 103 9.22 -5.59 6.19
C VAL A 103 9.68 -4.95 7.49
N VAL A 104 8.95 -3.96 7.98
CA VAL A 104 9.24 -3.29 9.26
C VAL A 104 8.31 -3.74 10.38
N PHE A 105 7.25 -4.46 10.04
CA PHE A 105 6.35 -5.09 11.00
C PHE A 105 5.59 -6.26 10.37
N ALA A 106 5.48 -7.37 11.08
CA ALA A 106 4.59 -8.47 10.73
C ALA A 106 4.03 -9.07 12.03
N GLY A 107 2.72 -8.87 12.28
CA GLY A 107 2.14 -9.22 13.57
C GLY A 107 0.68 -8.82 13.73
N ARG A 108 0.19 -8.80 14.98
CA ARG A 108 -1.11 -8.22 15.34
C ARG A 108 -0.92 -6.79 15.86
N LYS A 109 -1.73 -5.85 15.35
CA LYS A 109 -1.64 -4.43 15.70
C LYS A 109 -3.04 -3.82 15.84
N GLY A 110 -3.56 -3.79 17.05
CA GLY A 110 -4.82 -3.14 17.40
C GLY A 110 -5.96 -3.46 16.43
N GLY A 111 -6.68 -2.45 15.99
CA GLY A 111 -7.79 -2.54 15.05
C GLY A 111 -7.44 -3.05 13.64
N TYR A 112 -6.15 -3.12 13.27
CA TYR A 112 -5.70 -3.68 12.00
C TYR A 112 -5.68 -5.22 11.99
N GLY A 113 -5.85 -5.87 13.15
CA GLY A 113 -5.75 -7.32 13.24
C GLY A 113 -4.36 -7.83 12.88
N ARG A 114 -4.28 -8.94 12.14
CA ARG A 114 -3.01 -9.39 11.54
C ARG A 114 -2.64 -8.46 10.39
N CYS A 115 -1.46 -7.86 10.48
CA CYS A 115 -1.01 -6.94 9.45
C CYS A 115 0.49 -7.05 9.17
N VAL A 116 0.87 -6.57 8.00
CA VAL A 116 2.25 -6.41 7.55
C VAL A 116 2.46 -4.96 7.17
N ILE A 117 3.60 -4.38 7.58
CA ILE A 117 4.03 -3.05 7.16
C ILE A 117 5.33 -3.21 6.39
N ILE A 118 5.39 -2.62 5.21
CA ILE A 118 6.57 -2.64 4.34
C ILE A 118 7.03 -1.20 4.14
N ARG A 119 8.32 -0.96 4.43
CA ARG A 119 9.00 0.28 4.09
C ARG A 119 9.64 0.14 2.71
N HIS A 120 9.29 1.06 1.83
CA HIS A 120 9.78 1.17 0.46
C HIS A 120 10.85 2.25 0.35
N SER A 121 11.39 2.41 -0.85
CA SER A 121 12.29 3.52 -1.16
C SER A 121 11.57 4.87 -0.99
N TYR A 122 12.32 5.93 -0.86
CA TYR A 122 11.83 7.31 -0.73
C TYR A 122 10.93 7.55 0.49
N GLY A 123 11.02 6.72 1.54
CA GLY A 123 10.26 6.89 2.78
C GLY A 123 8.79 6.45 2.72
N PHE A 124 8.33 5.84 1.62
CA PHE A 124 6.98 5.30 1.54
C PHE A 124 6.82 4.07 2.44
N GLU A 125 5.67 3.96 3.08
CA GLU A 125 5.26 2.75 3.80
C GLU A 125 3.88 2.30 3.34
N THR A 126 3.70 0.98 3.25
CA THR A 126 2.39 0.37 3.00
C THR A 126 2.01 -0.52 4.16
N LEU A 127 0.75 -0.47 4.57
CA LEU A 127 0.18 -1.34 5.60
C LEU A 127 -0.92 -2.21 4.98
N TYR A 128 -0.77 -3.52 5.13
CA TYR A 128 -1.71 -4.54 4.69
C TYR A 128 -2.37 -5.14 5.93
N ALA A 129 -3.65 -4.83 6.14
CA ALA A 129 -4.39 -5.19 7.35
C ALA A 129 -5.40 -6.32 7.14
N HIS A 130 -5.95 -6.81 8.25
CA HIS A 130 -7.00 -7.83 8.30
C HIS A 130 -6.64 -9.16 7.61
N LEU A 131 -5.35 -9.50 7.58
CA LEU A 131 -4.86 -10.72 6.94
C LEU A 131 -5.35 -11.97 7.69
N ALA A 132 -5.71 -13.02 6.94
CA ALA A 132 -5.95 -14.35 7.50
C ALA A 132 -4.65 -15.00 8.00
N ALA A 133 -3.59 -14.83 7.19
CA ALA A 133 -2.24 -15.29 7.50
C ALA A 133 -1.22 -14.40 6.77
N TYR A 134 0.02 -14.37 7.26
CA TYR A 134 1.16 -13.75 6.58
C TYR A 134 2.35 -14.70 6.59
N TYR A 135 3.20 -14.63 5.54
CA TYR A 135 4.35 -15.49 5.31
C TYR A 135 5.66 -14.69 5.20
N THR A 136 5.73 -13.63 5.98
CA THR A 136 6.90 -12.76 6.03
C THR A 136 7.23 -12.42 7.47
N THR A 137 8.45 -11.96 7.71
CA THR A 137 8.94 -11.57 9.04
C THR A 137 9.60 -10.20 8.95
N GLU A 138 9.68 -9.51 10.07
CA GLU A 138 10.41 -8.24 10.18
C GLU A 138 11.86 -8.40 9.71
N GLY A 139 12.38 -7.39 9.02
CA GLY A 139 13.72 -7.37 8.40
C GLY A 139 13.80 -8.03 7.03
N LYS A 140 12.79 -8.80 6.59
CA LYS A 140 12.82 -9.48 5.29
C LYS A 140 12.72 -8.47 4.15
N LYS A 141 13.62 -8.56 3.18
CA LYS A 141 13.56 -7.82 1.91
C LYS A 141 12.64 -8.54 0.93
N LEU A 142 11.76 -7.79 0.31
CA LEU A 142 10.75 -8.28 -0.63
C LEU A 142 10.86 -7.54 -1.97
N GLY A 143 10.68 -8.27 -3.06
CA GLY A 143 10.45 -7.68 -4.38
C GLY A 143 8.99 -7.28 -4.56
N LYS A 144 8.73 -6.35 -5.48
CA LYS A 144 7.37 -6.03 -5.94
C LYS A 144 6.64 -7.29 -6.41
N GLY A 145 5.39 -7.45 -6.02
CA GLY A 145 4.58 -8.62 -6.39
C GLY A 145 4.84 -9.87 -5.56
N ALA A 146 5.78 -9.87 -4.60
CA ALA A 146 5.97 -10.98 -3.68
C ALA A 146 4.70 -11.20 -2.85
N VAL A 147 4.29 -12.46 -2.67
CA VAL A 147 3.17 -12.82 -1.77
C VAL A 147 3.61 -12.59 -0.33
N ILE A 148 2.88 -11.77 0.39
CA ILE A 148 3.15 -11.41 1.79
C ILE A 148 2.19 -12.06 2.78
N GLY A 149 1.03 -12.50 2.29
CA GLY A 149 -0.02 -13.11 3.10
C GLY A 149 -1.28 -13.38 2.30
N PHE A 150 -2.37 -13.62 3.01
CA PHE A 150 -3.68 -13.92 2.44
C PHE A 150 -4.75 -13.06 3.08
N ALA A 151 -5.71 -12.63 2.26
CA ALA A 151 -6.82 -11.80 2.68
C ALA A 151 -7.69 -12.50 3.74
N GLY A 152 -8.13 -11.74 4.72
CA GLY A 152 -8.92 -12.23 5.84
C GLY A 152 -9.92 -11.20 6.38
N SER A 153 -10.22 -11.34 7.68
CA SER A 153 -11.13 -10.43 8.40
C SER A 153 -10.77 -10.36 9.89
N THR A 154 -9.47 -10.36 10.18
CA THR A 154 -9.01 -10.28 11.58
C THR A 154 -9.04 -8.86 12.12
#